data_6d80a409d8c7668670d3278e65d076f7
#
_entry.id   6d80a409d8c7668670d3278e65d076f7
#
_cell.length_a   1.000
_cell.length_b   1.000
_cell.length_c   1.000
_cell.angle_alpha   90.00
_cell.angle_beta   90.00
_cell.angle_gamma   90.00
#
_symmetry.space_group_name_H-M   'P 1'
#
loop_
_entity.id
_entity.type
_entity.pdbx_description
1 polymer ?
#
loop_
_entity_poly.entity_id
_entity_poly.type
_entity_poly.pdbx_seq_one_letter_code
_entity_poly.pdbx_strand_id
1 'polypeptide(L)'
;GTRCHGNYKYTFLSPNGVGSTGLAAIQCQDGRLATIQFTTESSEEGWGFTEDNKGDPFIFTFGKTDSETVEIYKQVVLRKKL
;
A
#
# COMPACT_ATOMS: atom_id res chain seq x y z
N GLY A 1 -7.54 -16.64 2.72
CA GLY A 1 -7.38 -15.44 1.94
C GLY A 1 -6.42 -15.61 0.76
N THR A 2 -6.50 -14.69 -0.15
CA THR A 2 -5.63 -14.68 -1.32
C THR A 2 -4.24 -14.20 -0.95
N ARG A 3 -3.22 -14.89 -1.44
CA ARG A 3 -1.84 -14.48 -1.25
C ARG A 3 -1.42 -13.54 -2.34
N CYS A 4 -0.73 -12.48 -1.94
CA CYS A 4 -0.18 -11.49 -2.86
C CYS A 4 1.30 -11.30 -2.56
N HIS A 5 2.06 -11.01 -3.61
CA HIS A 5 3.47 -10.69 -3.47
C HIS A 5 3.83 -9.61 -4.49
N GLY A 6 4.93 -8.95 -4.26
CA GLY A 6 5.34 -7.91 -5.17
C GLY A 6 6.73 -7.39 -4.89
N ASN A 7 7.14 -6.47 -5.74
CA ASN A 7 8.41 -5.77 -5.62
C ASN A 7 8.13 -4.28 -5.49
N TYR A 8 9.03 -3.58 -4.82
CA TYR A 8 8.92 -2.14 -4.70
C TYR A 8 10.26 -1.49 -4.93
N LYS A 9 10.22 -0.20 -5.26
CA LYS A 9 11.43 0.61 -5.37
C LYS A 9 11.10 2.03 -4.93
N TYR A 10 12.08 2.69 -4.35
CA TYR A 10 11.93 4.09 -3.98
C TYR A 10 12.14 4.98 -5.20
N THR A 11 11.30 6.02 -5.31
CA THR A 11 11.45 7.06 -6.32
C THR A 11 12.02 8.35 -5.73
N PHE A 12 11.91 8.51 -4.41
CA PHE A 12 12.51 9.61 -3.67
C PHE A 12 12.83 9.12 -2.25
N LEU A 13 14.04 9.39 -1.80
CA LEU A 13 14.48 9.03 -0.44
C LEU A 13 14.63 10.30 0.39
N SER A 14 13.83 10.40 1.46
CA SER A 14 13.95 11.48 2.41
C SER A 14 15.14 11.25 3.34
N PRO A 15 15.91 12.31 3.69
CA PRO A 15 17.07 12.14 4.59
C PRO A 15 16.73 11.57 5.96
N ASN A 16 15.53 11.83 6.49
CA ASN A 16 15.13 11.34 7.80
C ASN A 16 14.19 10.13 7.75
N GLY A 17 13.96 9.58 6.56
CA GLY A 17 13.09 8.42 6.38
C GLY A 17 11.60 8.72 6.38
N VAL A 18 11.20 9.97 6.64
CA VAL A 18 9.79 10.37 6.65
C VAL A 18 9.47 11.07 5.32
N GLY A 19 8.41 10.60 4.65
CA GLY A 19 8.01 11.19 3.37
C GLY A 19 8.77 10.66 2.17
N SER A 20 9.53 9.59 2.30
CA SER A 20 10.07 8.89 1.13
C SER A 20 8.92 8.32 0.32
N THR A 21 9.04 8.32 -1.00
CA THR A 21 8.01 7.79 -1.88
C THR A 21 8.57 6.67 -2.74
N GLY A 22 7.67 5.82 -3.20
CA GLY A 22 8.06 4.72 -4.07
C GLY A 22 6.87 4.12 -4.78
N LEU A 23 7.17 3.11 -5.59
CA LEU A 23 6.16 2.35 -6.33
C LEU A 23 6.30 0.89 -5.97
N ALA A 24 5.16 0.24 -5.74
CA ALA A 24 5.08 -1.20 -5.52
C ALA A 24 4.21 -1.83 -6.60
N ALA A 25 4.69 -2.91 -7.21
CA ALA A 25 3.92 -3.70 -8.15
C ALA A 25 3.55 -5.00 -7.45
N ILE A 26 2.26 -5.28 -7.33
CA ILE A 26 1.73 -6.39 -6.54
C ILE A 26 0.92 -7.30 -7.43
N GLN A 27 1.12 -8.60 -7.24
CA GLN A 27 0.43 -9.64 -7.98
C GLN A 27 -0.16 -10.64 -7.00
N CYS A 28 -1.42 -10.95 -7.16
CA CYS A 28 -2.13 -11.88 -6.29
C CYS A 28 -2.46 -13.18 -7.02
N GLN A 29 -2.61 -14.27 -6.26
CA GLN A 29 -2.87 -15.60 -6.82
C GLN A 29 -4.19 -15.68 -7.58
N ASP A 30 -5.16 -14.84 -7.21
CA ASP A 30 -6.46 -14.81 -7.88
C ASP A 30 -6.48 -13.95 -9.16
N GLY A 31 -5.32 -13.50 -9.63
CA GLY A 31 -5.20 -12.73 -10.87
C GLY A 31 -5.29 -11.23 -10.68
N ARG A 32 -5.44 -10.73 -9.45
CA ARG A 32 -5.44 -9.30 -9.21
C ARG A 32 -4.03 -8.73 -9.36
N LEU A 33 -3.95 -7.57 -9.98
CA LEU A 33 -2.70 -6.84 -10.18
C LEU A 33 -2.90 -5.41 -9.71
N ALA A 34 -1.91 -4.85 -9.04
CA ALA A 34 -1.98 -3.46 -8.57
C ALA A 34 -0.60 -2.82 -8.63
N THR A 35 -0.57 -1.54 -9.01
CA THR A 35 0.61 -0.70 -8.89
C THR A 35 0.26 0.43 -7.93
N ILE A 36 1.02 0.56 -6.86
CA ILE A 36 0.70 1.46 -5.76
C ILE A 36 1.83 2.44 -5.56
N GLN A 37 1.47 3.72 -5.47
CA GLN A 37 2.40 4.73 -4.98
C GLN A 37 2.27 4.76 -3.46
N PHE A 38 3.37 4.58 -2.75
CA PHE A 38 3.37 4.58 -1.29
C PHE A 38 4.24 5.71 -0.76
N THR A 39 3.97 6.10 0.50
CA THR A 39 4.74 7.10 1.22
C THR A 39 5.11 6.53 2.58
N THR A 40 6.35 6.78 3.01
CA THR A 40 6.81 6.30 4.30
C THR A 40 6.40 7.25 5.42
N GLU A 41 6.04 6.69 6.56
CA GLU A 41 5.80 7.44 7.80
C GLU A 41 7.05 7.50 8.66
N SER A 42 7.94 6.52 8.47
CA SER A 42 9.25 6.45 9.11
C SER A 42 10.16 5.63 8.22
N SER A 43 11.41 5.43 8.65
CA SER A 43 12.34 4.60 7.88
C SER A 43 11.87 3.14 7.74
N GLU A 44 10.93 2.70 8.56
CA GLU A 44 10.49 1.31 8.63
C GLU A 44 9.00 1.11 8.39
N GLU A 45 8.22 2.18 8.23
CA GLU A 45 6.78 2.10 8.11
C GLU A 45 6.25 2.94 6.95
N GLY A 46 5.24 2.43 6.28
CA GLY A 46 4.58 3.18 5.24
C GLY A 46 3.36 2.47 4.70
N TRP A 47 2.60 3.16 3.86
CA TRP A 47 1.43 2.58 3.23
C TRP A 47 1.08 3.31 1.95
N GLY A 48 0.28 2.64 1.12
CA GLY A 48 -0.25 3.21 -0.11
C GLY A 48 -1.61 2.62 -0.42
N PHE A 49 -2.36 3.30 -1.28
CA PHE A 49 -3.69 2.90 -1.66
C PHE A 49 -3.87 3.01 -3.17
N THR A 50 -4.60 2.07 -3.74
CA THR A 50 -4.98 2.11 -5.15
C THR A 50 -6.20 1.22 -5.36
N GLU A 51 -6.62 1.09 -6.61
CA GLU A 51 -7.58 0.08 -7.03
C GLU A 51 -6.84 -0.96 -7.86
N ASP A 52 -7.25 -2.23 -7.71
CA ASP A 52 -6.67 -3.29 -8.53
C ASP A 52 -7.27 -3.26 -9.95
N ASN A 53 -6.86 -4.22 -10.79
CA ASN A 53 -7.32 -4.29 -12.17
C ASN A 53 -8.80 -4.65 -12.31
N LYS A 54 -9.47 -4.96 -11.19
CA LYS A 54 -10.92 -5.22 -11.16
C LYS A 54 -11.69 -4.05 -10.56
N GLY A 55 -11.00 -2.98 -10.16
CA GLY A 55 -11.63 -1.80 -9.56
C GLY A 55 -11.84 -1.91 -8.06
N ASP A 56 -11.36 -2.96 -7.41
CA ASP A 56 -11.51 -3.14 -5.97
C ASP A 56 -10.43 -2.37 -5.21
N PRO A 57 -10.74 -1.85 -4.00
CA PRO A 57 -9.76 -1.17 -3.18
C PRO A 57 -8.60 -2.10 -2.81
N PHE A 58 -7.39 -1.57 -2.86
CA PHE A 58 -6.19 -2.32 -2.54
C PHE A 58 -5.26 -1.45 -1.69
N ILE A 59 -4.84 -1.99 -0.54
CA ILE A 59 -3.95 -1.28 0.37
C ILE A 59 -2.65 -2.08 0.51
N PHE A 60 -1.55 -1.38 0.41
CA PHE A 60 -0.21 -1.92 0.65
C PHE A 60 0.34 -1.27 1.90
N THR A 61 0.82 -2.08 2.84
CA THR A 61 1.47 -1.59 4.05
C THR A 61 2.76 -2.36 4.30
N PHE A 62 3.69 -1.71 5.00
CA PHE A 62 4.88 -2.37 5.50
C PHE A 62 5.23 -1.78 6.85
N GLY A 63 5.78 -2.63 7.74
CA GLY A 63 6.09 -2.24 9.10
C GLY A 63 4.87 -2.00 9.98
N LYS A 64 3.68 -2.41 9.55
CA LYS A 64 2.44 -2.18 10.29
C LYS A 64 1.87 -3.50 10.79
N THR A 65 1.18 -3.44 11.94
CA THR A 65 0.45 -4.59 12.46
C THR A 65 -0.82 -4.82 11.64
N ASP A 66 -1.40 -6.01 11.78
CA ASP A 66 -2.66 -6.33 11.11
C ASP A 66 -3.77 -5.36 11.53
N SER A 67 -3.84 -4.99 12.81
CA SER A 67 -4.82 -4.03 13.31
C SER A 67 -4.65 -2.65 12.68
N GLU A 68 -3.43 -2.18 12.55
CA GLU A 68 -3.13 -0.89 11.92
C GLU A 68 -3.52 -0.92 10.44
N THR A 69 -3.22 -2.01 9.75
CA THR A 69 -3.57 -2.17 8.34
C THR A 69 -5.08 -2.13 8.14
N VAL A 70 -5.84 -2.81 8.99
CA VAL A 70 -7.30 -2.83 8.93
C VAL A 70 -7.87 -1.42 9.17
N GLU A 71 -7.30 -0.67 10.12
CA GLU A 71 -7.74 0.70 10.39
C GLU A 71 -7.52 1.62 9.19
N ILE A 72 -6.37 1.53 8.56
CA ILE A 72 -6.06 2.32 7.36
C ILE A 72 -7.06 1.97 6.25
N TYR A 73 -7.29 0.69 6.04
CA TYR A 73 -8.24 0.23 5.03
C TYR A 73 -9.63 0.81 5.25
N LYS A 74 -10.13 0.76 6.47
CA LYS A 74 -11.45 1.30 6.80
C LYS A 74 -11.54 2.79 6.51
N GLN A 75 -10.54 3.56 6.92
CA GLN A 75 -10.53 4.99 6.71
C GLN A 75 -10.52 5.36 5.23
N VAL A 76 -9.71 4.69 4.43
CA VAL A 76 -9.59 4.98 3.01
C VAL A 76 -10.85 4.57 2.26
N VAL A 77 -11.38 3.38 2.52
CA VAL A 77 -12.58 2.88 1.85
C VAL A 77 -13.80 3.73 2.20
N LEU A 78 -13.95 4.12 3.46
CA LEU A 78 -15.06 4.96 3.89
C LEU A 78 -14.99 6.34 3.24
N ARG A 79 -13.83 6.94 3.15
CA ARG A 79 -13.67 8.24 2.47
C ARG A 79 -14.05 8.17 1.01
N LYS A 80 -13.72 7.07 0.36
CA LYS A 80 -14.00 6.93 -1.07
C LYS A 80 -15.49 6.78 -1.35
N LYS A 81 -16.27 6.27 -0.39
CA LYS A 81 -17.72 6.11 -0.52
C LYS A 81 -18.50 7.37 -0.20
N LEU A 82 -17.87 8.35 0.40
CA LEU A 82 -18.48 9.65 0.68
C LEU A 82 -18.30 10.58 -0.50
#